data_7af04f579f29a0cd2a163fa925c23e70
#
_entry.id   7af04f579f29a0cd2a163fa925c23e70
#
_cell.length_a   1.000
_cell.length_b   1.000
_cell.length_c   1.000
_cell.angle_alpha   90.00
_cell.angle_beta   90.00
_cell.angle_gamma   90.00
#
_symmetry.space_group_name_H-M   'P 1'
#
loop_
_entity.id
_entity.type
_entity.pdbx_description
1 polymer ?
#
loop_
_entity_poly.entity_id
_entity_poly.type
_entity_poly.pdbx_seq_one_letter_code
_entity_poly.pdbx_strand_id
1 'polypeptide(L)'
;MIQRTVVVSDLQVPYHDEVAVKNLGAFIRAWKPHKVVTIGDEIDLPQISRWTEGTPGWYEQTLAEDRDLAVQTLYDLQVTDMI
;
A
#
# COMPACT_ATOMS: atom_id res chain seq x y z
N MET A 1 1.93 -12.66 -27.70
CA MET A 1 1.36 -12.97 -26.37
C MET A 1 0.83 -11.67 -25.73
N ILE A 2 -0.38 -11.71 -25.23
CA ILE A 2 -0.95 -10.55 -24.54
C ILE A 2 -0.52 -10.59 -23.08
N GLN A 3 0.08 -9.50 -22.62
CA GLN A 3 0.43 -9.34 -21.21
C GLN A 3 -0.59 -8.41 -20.53
N ARG A 4 -1.18 -8.87 -19.45
CA ARG A 4 -2.12 -8.08 -18.65
C ARG A 4 -1.37 -7.46 -17.48
N THR A 5 -1.46 -6.17 -17.35
CA THR A 5 -0.80 -5.43 -16.26
C THR A 5 -1.82 -4.53 -15.55
N VAL A 6 -1.80 -4.55 -14.23
CA VAL A 6 -2.55 -3.61 -13.40
C VAL A 6 -1.55 -2.58 -12.88
N VAL A 7 -1.89 -1.31 -13.02
CA VAL A 7 -1.07 -0.20 -12.49
C VAL A 7 -1.85 0.46 -11.38
N VAL A 8 -1.23 0.60 -10.22
CA VAL A 8 -1.85 1.16 -9.01
C VAL A 8 -1.00 2.32 -8.52
N SER A 9 -1.64 3.39 -8.09
CA SER A 9 -0.96 4.51 -7.46
C SER A 9 -1.78 5.07 -6.30
N ASP A 10 -1.14 5.89 -5.46
CA ASP A 10 -1.80 6.69 -4.43
C ASP A 10 -2.61 5.86 -3.44
N LEU A 11 -2.11 4.70 -3.03
CA LEU A 11 -2.76 3.91 -1.99
C LEU A 11 -2.79 4.67 -0.67
N GLN A 12 -1.69 5.34 -0.33
CA GLN A 12 -1.59 6.21 0.85
C GLN A 12 -2.00 5.52 2.15
N VAL A 13 -1.50 4.30 2.36
CA VAL A 13 -1.72 3.56 3.60
C VAL A 13 -1.15 4.36 4.78
N PRO A 14 -1.84 4.51 5.91
CA PRO A 14 -3.06 3.81 6.32
C PRO A 14 -4.38 4.49 5.97
N TYR A 15 -4.36 5.56 5.18
CA TYR A 15 -5.56 6.32 4.85
C TYR A 15 -6.22 5.87 3.54
N HIS A 16 -5.86 4.68 3.06
CA HIS A 16 -6.46 4.12 1.86
C HIS A 16 -7.94 3.83 2.07
N ASP A 17 -8.69 3.81 0.97
CA ASP A 17 -10.08 3.35 0.98
C ASP A 17 -10.07 1.82 1.05
N GLU A 18 -10.36 1.28 2.22
CA GLU A 18 -10.29 -0.16 2.46
C GLU A 18 -11.24 -0.95 1.56
N VAL A 19 -12.44 -0.41 1.27
CA VAL A 19 -13.39 -1.08 0.40
C VAL A 19 -12.89 -1.11 -1.03
N ALA A 20 -12.38 0.01 -1.53
CA ALA A 20 -11.83 0.09 -2.87
C ALA A 20 -10.62 -0.85 -3.04
N VAL A 21 -9.72 -0.90 -2.06
CA VAL A 21 -8.56 -1.79 -2.10
C VAL A 21 -8.98 -3.25 -2.06
N LYS A 22 -9.98 -3.60 -1.24
CA LYS A 22 -10.53 -4.95 -1.17
C LYS A 22 -11.14 -5.37 -2.52
N ASN A 23 -11.89 -4.46 -3.15
CA ASN A 23 -12.49 -4.72 -4.46
C ASN A 23 -11.43 -4.87 -5.54
N LEU A 24 -10.38 -4.04 -5.49
CA LEU A 24 -9.24 -4.16 -6.40
C LEU A 24 -8.55 -5.52 -6.24
N GLY A 25 -8.33 -5.96 -5.01
CA GLY A 25 -7.75 -7.26 -4.75
C GLY A 25 -8.59 -8.40 -5.31
N ALA A 26 -9.92 -8.32 -5.16
CA ALA A 26 -10.83 -9.30 -5.74
C ALA A 26 -10.75 -9.31 -7.28
N PHE A 27 -10.68 -8.14 -7.90
CA PHE A 27 -10.51 -8.02 -9.35
C PHE A 27 -9.20 -8.67 -9.80
N ILE A 28 -8.10 -8.38 -9.12
CA ILE A 28 -6.78 -8.93 -9.46
C ILE A 28 -6.80 -10.46 -9.39
N ARG A 29 -7.39 -11.01 -8.33
CA ARG A 29 -7.49 -12.46 -8.18
C ARG A 29 -8.33 -13.11 -9.27
N ALA A 30 -9.39 -12.44 -9.71
CA ALA A 30 -10.27 -12.96 -10.76
C ALA A 30 -9.66 -12.80 -12.15
N TRP A 31 -9.05 -11.66 -12.43
CA TRP A 31 -8.51 -11.36 -13.75
C TRP A 31 -7.14 -11.99 -14.01
N LYS A 32 -6.41 -12.27 -12.93
CA LYS A 32 -5.08 -12.92 -12.99
C LYS A 32 -4.11 -12.21 -13.92
N PRO A 33 -3.79 -10.93 -13.64
CA PRO A 33 -2.82 -10.22 -14.46
C PRO A 33 -1.43 -10.85 -14.33
N HIS A 34 -0.59 -10.60 -15.31
CA HIS A 34 0.80 -11.07 -15.28
C HIS A 34 1.64 -10.22 -14.33
N LYS A 35 1.31 -8.91 -14.20
CA LYS A 35 2.01 -7.98 -13.34
C LYS A 35 1.03 -7.06 -12.63
N VAL A 36 1.38 -6.71 -11.40
CA VAL A 36 0.73 -5.63 -10.65
C VAL A 36 1.84 -4.65 -10.27
N VAL A 37 1.77 -3.43 -10.76
CA VAL A 37 2.83 -2.42 -10.60
C VAL A 37 2.29 -1.27 -9.78
N THR A 38 3.03 -0.84 -8.76
CA THR A 38 2.75 0.41 -8.04
C THR A 38 3.72 1.49 -8.49
N ILE A 39 3.22 2.71 -8.67
CA ILE A 39 3.99 3.82 -9.22
C ILE A 39 4.18 4.98 -8.25
N GLY A 40 3.98 4.78 -6.97
CA GLY A 40 4.27 5.74 -5.93
C GLY A 40 3.14 5.96 -4.96
N ASP A 41 3.45 6.67 -3.88
CA ASP A 41 2.51 7.05 -2.83
C ASP A 41 1.78 5.85 -2.20
N GLU A 42 2.50 4.74 -1.97
CA GLU A 42 1.95 3.56 -1.31
C GLU A 42 1.65 3.83 0.16
N ILE A 43 2.45 4.67 0.79
CA ILE A 43 2.36 4.97 2.22
C ILE A 43 2.18 6.46 2.41
N ASP A 44 1.23 6.82 3.27
CA ASP A 44 1.12 8.17 3.81
C ASP A 44 1.52 8.11 5.29
N LEU A 45 2.57 8.80 5.67
CA LEU A 45 3.13 8.75 7.02
C LEU A 45 2.92 10.08 7.74
N PRO A 46 1.68 10.40 8.15
CA PRO A 46 1.38 11.67 8.80
C PRO A 46 2.14 11.83 10.12
N GLN A 47 2.52 10.74 10.76
CA GLN A 47 3.30 10.78 11.99
C GLN A 47 4.65 11.46 11.81
N ILE A 48 5.21 11.41 10.61
CA ILE A 48 6.48 12.07 10.32
C ILE A 48 6.37 13.58 10.50
N SER A 49 5.26 14.17 10.10
CA SER A 49 5.04 15.60 10.26
C SER A 49 4.69 16.00 11.69
N ARG A 50 4.31 15.06 12.52
CA ARG A 50 3.92 15.28 13.92
C ARG A 50 4.93 14.74 14.92
N TRP A 51 6.02 14.22 14.48
CA TRP A 51 6.96 13.51 15.34
C TRP A 51 7.53 14.37 16.45
N THR A 52 7.52 15.67 16.31
CA THR A 52 7.95 16.60 17.35
C THR A 52 7.01 16.63 18.54
N GLU A 53 5.80 16.13 18.41
CA GLU A 53 4.78 16.12 19.44
C GLU A 53 4.78 14.85 20.28
N GLY A 54 5.44 13.80 19.83
CA GLY A 54 5.43 12.51 20.49
C GLY A 54 6.80 12.11 21.04
N THR A 55 6.80 11.03 21.83
CA THR A 55 8.06 10.42 22.24
C THR A 55 8.67 9.62 21.11
N PRO A 56 10.01 9.48 21.05
CA PRO A 56 10.62 8.67 20.00
C PRO A 56 10.11 7.22 19.95
N GLY A 57 9.87 6.61 21.11
CA GLY A 57 9.37 5.23 21.16
C GLY A 57 7.97 5.08 20.59
N TRP A 58 7.06 5.96 20.97
CA TRP A 58 5.71 5.97 20.42
C TRP A 58 5.72 6.17 18.91
N TYR A 59 6.54 7.09 18.47
CA TYR A 59 6.65 7.46 17.08
C TYR A 59 7.17 6.30 16.23
N GLU A 60 8.24 5.65 16.69
CA GLU A 60 8.81 4.50 15.99
C GLU A 60 7.81 3.36 15.89
N GLN A 61 7.07 3.08 16.96
CA GLN A 61 6.07 2.03 16.96
C GLN A 61 4.95 2.32 15.94
N THR A 62 4.49 3.57 15.90
CA THR A 62 3.43 3.96 14.95
C THR A 62 3.90 3.84 13.50
N LEU A 63 5.13 4.26 13.21
CA LEU A 63 5.70 4.12 11.88
C LEU A 63 5.86 2.66 11.48
N ALA A 64 6.26 1.81 12.42
CA ALA A 64 6.41 0.38 12.16
C ALA A 64 5.06 -0.26 11.83
N GLU A 65 4.01 0.10 12.57
CA GLU A 65 2.65 -0.39 12.32
C GLU A 65 2.15 0.02 10.94
N ASP A 66 2.34 1.29 10.57
CA ASP A 66 1.94 1.80 9.25
C ASP A 66 2.71 1.11 8.13
N ARG A 67 4.00 0.90 8.34
CA ARG A 67 4.82 0.16 7.37
C ARG A 67 4.32 -1.26 7.20
N ASP A 68 4.04 -1.96 8.29
CA ASP A 68 3.58 -3.33 8.25
C ASP A 68 2.23 -3.45 7.55
N LEU A 69 1.33 -2.51 7.79
CA LEU A 69 0.04 -2.46 7.11
C LEU A 69 0.23 -2.21 5.61
N ALA A 70 1.14 -1.32 5.22
CA ALA A 70 1.44 -1.06 3.82
C ALA A 70 2.00 -2.31 3.13
N VAL A 71 2.95 -2.99 3.76
CA VAL A 71 3.53 -4.22 3.22
C VAL A 71 2.45 -5.28 3.05
N GLN A 72 1.57 -5.46 4.04
CA GLN A 72 0.49 -6.42 3.96
C GLN A 72 -0.48 -6.07 2.83
N THR A 73 -0.81 -4.78 2.67
CA THR A 73 -1.69 -4.32 1.60
C THR A 73 -1.10 -4.62 0.22
N LEU A 74 0.18 -4.32 0.02
CA LEU A 74 0.87 -4.62 -1.24
C LEU A 74 0.91 -6.12 -1.52
N TYR A 75 1.12 -6.93 -0.49
CA TYR A 75 1.11 -8.39 -0.61
C TYR A 75 -0.28 -8.89 -1.01
N ASP A 76 -1.34 -8.36 -0.38
CA ASP A 76 -2.71 -8.75 -0.67
C ASP A 76 -3.12 -8.40 -2.10
N LEU A 77 -2.57 -7.32 -2.65
CA LEU A 77 -2.77 -6.91 -4.03
C LEU A 77 -1.86 -7.66 -5.02
N GLN A 78 -0.99 -8.54 -4.53
CA GLN A 78 -0.06 -9.31 -5.35
C GLN A 78 0.85 -8.43 -6.19
N VAL A 79 1.34 -7.34 -5.61
CA VAL A 79 2.23 -6.40 -6.30
C VAL A 79 3.52 -7.13 -6.70
N THR A 80 3.90 -7.01 -7.97
CA THR A 80 5.10 -7.63 -8.50
C THR A 80 6.25 -6.65 -8.66
N ASP A 81 5.93 -5.39 -8.92
CA ASP A 81 6.93 -4.37 -9.21
C ASP A 81 6.53 -3.05 -8.54
N MET A 82 7.52 -2.33 -8.01
CA MET A 82 7.35 -1.00 -7.43
C MET A 82 8.30 -0.04 -8.13
N ILE A 83 7.77 1.07 -8.56
CA ILE A 83 8.54 2.11 -9.23
C ILE A 83 8.65 3.36 -8.36
#